data_ac2c49a04e49cab8ad679dd25129f722
#
_entry.id   ac2c49a04e49cab8ad679dd25129f722
#
_cell.length_a   1.000
_cell.length_b   1.000
_cell.length_c   1.000
_cell.angle_alpha   90.00
_cell.angle_beta   90.00
_cell.angle_gamma   90.00
#
_symmetry.space_group_name_H-M   'P 1'
#
loop_
_entity.id
_entity.type
_entity.pdbx_description
1 polymer ?
#
loop_
_entity_poly.entity_id
_entity_poly.type
_entity_poly.pdbx_seq_one_letter_code
_entity_poly.pdbx_strand_id
1 'polypeptide(L)'
;RDDCGAGAPLTGDVRRAMNDLLDKLNDEQRAVVECTEGPVVVFAGAGTGKTRAVTYRIAYLLANGVAPERILAVTFTNKAAGEMKSRVAALVPGRGERVWMSTFHSFCAKFLRLEHAAAGLPASYVIYDDADQKQVIRSVMKDLMLHEKDLSIETVREMISRAKDGLVDAESYRINSCVYKDDANRETVAEIYLRYQQRLDAAHALDFGDLIMRAVGALRSDDALRRRWADRFR
;
A
#
# COMPACT_ATOMS: atom_id res chain seq x y z
N ARG A 1 5.89 33.20 4.87
CA ARG A 1 4.83 33.67 5.82
C ARG A 1 3.49 33.27 5.21
N ASP A 2 2.82 32.36 5.50
CA ASP A 2 2.47 31.22 6.27
C ASP A 2 1.22 31.45 7.06
N ASP A 3 0.13 31.33 6.40
CA ASP A 3 -1.18 31.22 7.06
C ASP A 3 -1.47 29.72 7.24
N CYS A 4 -0.92 29.13 8.29
CA CYS A 4 -1.38 27.86 8.82
C CYS A 4 -2.82 28.10 9.31
N GLY A 5 -3.80 27.78 8.45
CA GLY A 5 -5.20 27.88 8.76
C GLY A 5 -5.52 27.22 10.10
N ALA A 6 -5.56 28.02 11.15
CA ALA A 6 -6.12 27.65 12.43
C ALA A 6 -7.58 27.26 12.17
N GLY A 7 -7.90 25.99 12.29
CA GLY A 7 -9.25 25.48 12.15
C GLY A 7 -10.20 26.30 13.05
N ALA A 8 -11.35 26.64 12.53
CA ALA A 8 -12.39 27.35 13.29
C ALA A 8 -12.61 26.66 14.64
N PRO A 9 -12.80 27.42 15.74
CA PRO A 9 -12.96 26.85 17.07
C PRO A 9 -14.12 25.85 17.06
N LEU A 10 -13.87 24.66 17.59
CA LEU A 10 -14.87 23.60 17.70
C LEU A 10 -16.10 24.15 18.44
N THR A 11 -17.28 23.96 17.88
CA THR A 11 -18.53 24.26 18.59
C THR A 11 -18.61 23.42 19.86
N GLY A 12 -19.31 23.90 20.89
CA GLY A 12 -19.41 23.22 22.19
C GLY A 12 -19.86 21.75 22.08
N ASP A 13 -20.72 21.44 21.12
CA ASP A 13 -21.22 20.08 20.86
C ASP A 13 -20.13 19.15 20.31
N VAL A 14 -19.25 19.63 19.41
CA VAL A 14 -18.13 18.84 18.88
C VAL A 14 -17.10 18.55 19.97
N ARG A 15 -16.83 19.51 20.84
CA ARG A 15 -15.91 19.34 21.98
C ARG A 15 -16.45 18.34 22.99
N ARG A 16 -17.73 18.34 23.25
CA ARG A 16 -18.39 17.37 24.14
C ARG A 16 -18.33 15.96 23.56
N ALA A 17 -18.72 15.79 22.28
CA ALA A 17 -18.63 14.50 21.59
C ALA A 17 -17.20 13.95 21.56
N MET A 18 -16.20 14.82 21.48
CA MET A 18 -14.79 14.43 21.49
C MET A 18 -14.34 13.94 22.87
N ASN A 19 -14.77 14.59 23.96
CA ASN A 19 -14.49 14.10 25.32
C ASN A 19 -15.17 12.75 25.55
N ASP A 20 -16.42 12.57 25.13
CA ASP A 20 -17.14 11.31 25.22
C ASP A 20 -16.46 10.16 24.42
N LEU A 21 -15.71 10.50 23.37
CA LEU A 21 -14.88 9.54 22.63
C LEU A 21 -13.64 9.14 23.45
N LEU A 22 -12.95 10.11 24.03
CA LEU A 22 -11.70 9.88 24.79
C LEU A 22 -11.97 9.11 26.08
N ASP A 23 -13.09 9.34 26.75
CA ASP A 23 -13.48 8.65 28.00
C ASP A 23 -13.69 7.14 27.82
N LYS A 24 -13.83 6.66 26.58
CA LYS A 24 -13.93 5.25 26.25
C LYS A 24 -12.58 4.54 26.09
N LEU A 25 -11.48 5.26 26.22
CA LEU A 25 -10.12 4.78 26.00
C LEU A 25 -9.38 4.63 27.34
N ASN A 26 -8.46 3.67 27.40
CA ASN A 26 -7.50 3.66 28.50
C ASN A 26 -6.40 4.74 28.26
N ASP A 27 -5.55 4.97 29.26
CA ASP A 27 -4.56 6.07 29.22
C ASP A 27 -3.58 5.94 28.06
N GLU A 28 -3.11 4.71 27.75
CA GLU A 28 -2.19 4.46 26.64
C GLU A 28 -2.87 4.69 25.27
N GLN A 29 -4.10 4.22 25.12
CA GLN A 29 -4.88 4.45 23.90
C GLN A 29 -5.18 5.93 23.71
N ARG A 30 -5.50 6.63 24.79
CA ARG A 30 -5.76 8.08 24.79
C ARG A 30 -4.52 8.85 24.37
N ALA A 31 -3.35 8.52 24.93
CA ALA A 31 -2.08 9.14 24.56
C ALA A 31 -1.78 9.00 23.04
N VAL A 32 -2.04 7.81 22.45
CA VAL A 32 -1.90 7.58 21.01
C VAL A 32 -2.88 8.42 20.20
N VAL A 33 -4.12 8.56 20.67
CA VAL A 33 -5.17 9.30 19.94
C VAL A 33 -4.90 10.81 19.97
N GLU A 34 -4.46 11.35 21.08
CA GLU A 34 -4.18 12.79 21.27
C GLU A 34 -2.86 13.24 20.62
N CYS A 35 -1.90 12.32 20.38
CA CYS A 35 -0.65 12.63 19.69
C CYS A 35 -0.88 12.81 18.19
N THR A 36 -1.21 14.01 17.73
CA THR A 36 -1.59 14.30 16.35
C THR A 36 -0.42 14.67 15.45
N GLU A 37 0.70 15.08 16.00
CA GLU A 37 1.86 15.58 15.25
C GLU A 37 3.03 14.60 15.32
N GLY A 38 3.79 14.54 14.23
CA GLY A 38 5.01 13.74 14.14
C GLY A 38 4.78 12.23 13.96
N PRO A 39 5.85 11.46 13.74
CA PRO A 39 5.79 10.01 13.61
C PRO A 39 5.52 9.36 14.98
N VAL A 40 4.57 8.44 15.01
CA VAL A 40 4.19 7.68 16.21
C VAL A 40 4.29 6.19 15.92
N VAL A 41 5.00 5.46 16.78
CA VAL A 41 5.06 3.99 16.75
C VAL A 41 4.36 3.45 17.97
N VAL A 42 3.45 2.50 17.79
CA VAL A 42 2.67 1.89 18.87
C VAL A 42 2.98 0.39 18.95
N PHE A 43 3.57 -0.04 20.05
CA PHE A 43 3.77 -1.45 20.36
C PHE A 43 2.58 -1.97 21.17
N ALA A 44 1.85 -2.93 20.59
CA ALA A 44 0.64 -3.44 21.22
C ALA A 44 0.45 -4.93 20.93
N GLY A 45 0.19 -5.73 21.94
CA GLY A 45 -0.09 -7.15 21.85
C GLY A 45 -1.42 -7.48 21.15
N ALA A 46 -1.70 -8.73 20.90
CA ALA A 46 -3.01 -9.15 20.41
C ALA A 46 -4.10 -8.83 21.44
N GLY A 47 -5.26 -8.35 21.00
CA GLY A 47 -6.38 -8.03 21.90
C GLY A 47 -6.29 -6.69 22.67
N THR A 48 -5.18 -5.97 22.62
CA THR A 48 -4.99 -4.69 23.36
C THR A 48 -5.76 -3.50 22.78
N GLY A 49 -6.50 -3.70 21.70
CA GLY A 49 -7.30 -2.64 21.08
C GLY A 49 -6.57 -1.75 20.08
N LYS A 50 -5.49 -2.22 19.43
CA LYS A 50 -4.79 -1.48 18.35
C LYS A 50 -5.72 -0.83 17.33
N THR A 51 -6.64 -1.61 16.79
CA THR A 51 -7.61 -1.12 15.80
C THR A 51 -8.52 -0.04 16.39
N ARG A 52 -8.89 -0.18 17.67
CA ARG A 52 -9.66 0.84 18.39
C ARG A 52 -8.89 2.15 18.49
N ALA A 53 -7.63 2.12 18.91
CA ALA A 53 -6.80 3.32 18.99
C ALA A 53 -6.68 4.03 17.63
N VAL A 54 -6.46 3.26 16.52
CA VAL A 54 -6.38 3.85 15.16
C VAL A 54 -7.72 4.47 14.73
N THR A 55 -8.85 3.80 14.93
CA THR A 55 -10.16 4.32 14.53
C THR A 55 -10.56 5.56 15.34
N TYR A 56 -10.25 5.58 16.64
CA TYR A 56 -10.49 6.74 17.50
C TYR A 56 -9.54 7.90 17.19
N ARG A 57 -8.28 7.64 16.81
CA ARG A 57 -7.36 8.67 16.32
C ARG A 57 -7.88 9.33 15.05
N ILE A 58 -8.39 8.56 14.08
CA ILE A 58 -9.01 9.11 12.87
C ILE A 58 -10.23 9.98 13.24
N ALA A 59 -11.10 9.49 14.11
CA ALA A 59 -12.25 10.24 14.59
C ALA A 59 -11.84 11.54 15.29
N TYR A 60 -10.79 11.50 16.10
CA TYR A 60 -10.22 12.66 16.80
C TYR A 60 -9.65 13.70 15.81
N LEU A 61 -8.91 13.28 14.80
CA LEU A 61 -8.40 14.16 13.74
C LEU A 61 -9.53 14.84 12.99
N LEU A 62 -10.58 14.09 12.63
CA LEU A 62 -11.78 14.64 11.98
C LEU A 62 -12.49 15.65 12.87
N ALA A 63 -12.64 15.37 14.17
CA ALA A 63 -13.25 16.28 15.14
C ALA A 63 -12.42 17.57 15.31
N ASN A 64 -11.09 17.48 15.23
CA ASN A 64 -10.19 18.64 15.24
C ASN A 64 -10.08 19.37 13.89
N GLY A 65 -10.98 19.13 12.95
CA GLY A 65 -11.09 19.91 11.73
C GLY A 65 -10.22 19.40 10.56
N VAL A 66 -9.46 18.31 10.73
CA VAL A 66 -8.71 17.73 9.61
C VAL A 66 -9.69 17.25 8.55
N ALA A 67 -9.50 17.70 7.31
CA ALA A 67 -10.37 17.29 6.20
C ALA A 67 -10.22 15.77 5.95
N PRO A 68 -11.32 15.03 5.73
CA PRO A 68 -11.28 13.58 5.51
C PRO A 68 -10.32 13.15 4.40
N GLU A 69 -10.23 13.96 3.34
CA GLU A 69 -9.39 13.70 2.17
C GLU A 69 -7.89 13.83 2.47
N ARG A 70 -7.53 14.41 3.61
CA ARG A 70 -6.15 14.54 4.10
C ARG A 70 -5.75 13.40 5.03
N ILE A 71 -6.62 12.44 5.26
CA ILE A 71 -6.34 11.27 6.11
C ILE A 71 -6.27 10.03 5.23
N LEU A 72 -5.14 9.34 5.29
CA LEU A 72 -4.93 8.04 4.67
C LEU A 72 -4.71 7.00 5.77
N ALA A 73 -5.52 5.95 5.77
CA ALA A 73 -5.34 4.79 6.63
C ALA A 73 -5.18 3.52 5.80
N VAL A 74 -4.07 2.82 5.98
CA VAL A 74 -3.77 1.60 5.22
C VAL A 74 -3.65 0.40 6.13
N THR A 75 -4.05 -0.76 5.61
CA THR A 75 -4.01 -2.04 6.32
C THR A 75 -3.64 -3.16 5.34
N PHE A 76 -3.42 -4.38 5.85
CA PHE A 76 -3.00 -5.50 5.01
C PHE A 76 -4.16 -6.20 4.31
N THR A 77 -5.36 -6.23 4.89
CA THR A 77 -6.49 -6.99 4.34
C THR A 77 -7.70 -6.11 4.05
N ASN A 78 -8.44 -6.47 2.99
CA ASN A 78 -9.69 -5.79 2.64
C ASN A 78 -10.74 -5.88 3.76
N LYS A 79 -10.76 -7.00 4.50
CA LYS A 79 -11.64 -7.17 5.66
C LYS A 79 -11.32 -6.14 6.74
N ALA A 80 -10.03 -5.99 7.11
CA ALA A 80 -9.61 -5.00 8.11
C ALA A 80 -9.88 -3.56 7.65
N ALA A 81 -9.67 -3.24 6.36
CA ALA A 81 -10.00 -1.94 5.80
C ALA A 81 -11.51 -1.65 5.88
N GLY A 82 -12.36 -2.63 5.54
CA GLY A 82 -13.82 -2.53 5.65
C GLY A 82 -14.29 -2.34 7.08
N GLU A 83 -13.76 -3.12 8.03
CA GLU A 83 -14.07 -2.98 9.45
C GLU A 83 -13.65 -1.61 10.00
N MET A 84 -12.46 -1.14 9.64
CA MET A 84 -11.98 0.19 10.03
C MET A 84 -12.91 1.28 9.50
N LYS A 85 -13.27 1.20 8.21
CA LYS A 85 -14.18 2.16 7.57
C LYS A 85 -15.54 2.21 8.26
N SER A 86 -16.14 1.05 8.55
CA SER A 86 -17.43 0.97 9.24
C SER A 86 -17.36 1.58 10.65
N ARG A 87 -16.29 1.31 11.39
CA ARG A 87 -16.10 1.86 12.75
C ARG A 87 -15.93 3.37 12.73
N VAL A 88 -15.11 3.91 11.82
CA VAL A 88 -14.90 5.37 11.70
C VAL A 88 -16.19 6.07 11.24
N ALA A 89 -16.92 5.48 10.30
CA ALA A 89 -18.23 6.00 9.86
C ALA A 89 -19.24 6.06 11.01
N ALA A 90 -19.26 5.03 11.89
CA ALA A 90 -20.12 5.03 13.07
C ALA A 90 -19.70 6.08 14.13
N LEU A 91 -18.40 6.38 14.25
CA LEU A 91 -17.88 7.39 15.19
C LEU A 91 -18.12 8.82 14.69
N VAL A 92 -18.00 9.05 13.38
CA VAL A 92 -18.13 10.39 12.76
C VAL A 92 -18.96 10.25 11.46
N PRO A 93 -20.30 10.16 11.57
CA PRO A 93 -21.17 10.02 10.41
C PRO A 93 -21.03 11.20 9.42
N GLY A 94 -21.11 10.92 8.12
CA GLY A 94 -21.01 11.90 7.05
C GLY A 94 -19.58 12.34 6.69
N ARG A 95 -18.63 12.25 7.62
CA ARG A 95 -17.23 12.58 7.38
C ARG A 95 -16.33 11.34 7.35
N GLY A 96 -16.61 10.37 8.20
CA GLY A 96 -15.82 9.13 8.31
C GLY A 96 -15.78 8.32 7.02
N GLU A 97 -16.86 8.31 6.26
CA GLU A 97 -16.97 7.60 4.98
C GLU A 97 -16.06 8.17 3.90
N ARG A 98 -15.67 9.45 4.00
CA ARG A 98 -14.83 10.17 3.03
C ARG A 98 -13.33 9.97 3.28
N VAL A 99 -12.95 9.43 4.43
CA VAL A 99 -11.54 9.11 4.72
C VAL A 99 -11.06 8.02 3.77
N TRP A 100 -9.86 8.18 3.24
CA TRP A 100 -9.27 7.16 2.37
C TRP A 100 -8.71 6.01 3.22
N MET A 101 -9.48 4.93 3.30
CA MET A 101 -9.09 3.69 3.98
C MET A 101 -9.03 2.55 2.97
N SER A 102 -7.90 1.87 2.88
CA SER A 102 -7.67 0.79 1.90
C SER A 102 -6.54 -0.14 2.34
N THR A 103 -6.29 -1.19 1.55
CA THR A 103 -5.04 -1.94 1.65
C THR A 103 -3.90 -1.20 0.93
N PHE A 104 -2.64 -1.57 1.22
CA PHE A 104 -1.48 -1.04 0.51
C PHE A 104 -1.62 -1.24 -1.01
N HIS A 105 -1.97 -2.44 -1.46
CA HIS A 105 -2.16 -2.74 -2.87
C HIS A 105 -3.28 -1.91 -3.51
N SER A 106 -4.42 -1.77 -2.83
CA SER A 106 -5.54 -0.95 -3.32
C SER A 106 -5.18 0.53 -3.39
N PHE A 107 -4.37 1.01 -2.43
CA PHE A 107 -3.81 2.36 -2.48
C PHE A 107 -2.91 2.53 -3.69
N CYS A 108 -1.92 1.63 -3.88
CA CYS A 108 -0.99 1.68 -5.01
C CYS A 108 -1.72 1.59 -6.35
N ALA A 109 -2.70 0.69 -6.50
CA ALA A 109 -3.49 0.59 -7.71
C ALA A 109 -4.24 1.89 -8.05
N LYS A 110 -4.84 2.55 -7.05
CA LYS A 110 -5.51 3.84 -7.23
C LYS A 110 -4.52 4.97 -7.50
N PHE A 111 -3.39 4.99 -6.79
CA PHE A 111 -2.28 5.93 -7.02
C PHE A 111 -1.79 5.83 -8.47
N LEU A 112 -1.46 4.63 -8.93
CA LEU A 112 -0.95 4.39 -10.28
C LEU A 112 -1.97 4.76 -11.37
N ARG A 113 -3.26 4.61 -11.13
CA ARG A 113 -4.29 5.07 -12.08
C ARG A 113 -4.37 6.60 -12.18
N LEU A 114 -4.18 7.29 -11.07
CA LEU A 114 -4.17 8.76 -11.04
C LEU A 114 -2.89 9.34 -11.64
N GLU A 115 -1.77 8.68 -11.42
CA GLU A 115 -0.42 9.15 -11.78
C GLU A 115 0.22 8.25 -12.87
N HIS A 116 -0.59 7.63 -13.71
CA HIS A 116 -0.14 6.64 -14.70
C HIS A 116 1.00 7.17 -15.59
N ALA A 117 0.92 8.42 -16.02
CA ALA A 117 1.94 9.04 -16.86
C ALA A 117 3.30 9.15 -16.13
N ALA A 118 3.29 9.58 -14.85
CA ALA A 118 4.50 9.66 -14.04
C ALA A 118 5.08 8.28 -13.71
N ALA A 119 4.24 7.26 -13.66
CA ALA A 119 4.66 5.87 -13.46
C ALA A 119 5.08 5.16 -14.74
N GLY A 120 5.04 5.85 -15.91
CA GLY A 120 5.33 5.25 -17.22
C GLY A 120 4.34 4.17 -17.64
N LEU A 121 3.08 4.28 -17.18
CA LEU A 121 2.02 3.32 -17.46
C LEU A 121 1.00 3.86 -18.45
N PRO A 122 0.33 3.01 -19.25
CA PRO A 122 -0.82 3.43 -20.03
C PRO A 122 -1.98 3.84 -19.10
N ALA A 123 -2.89 4.66 -19.60
CA ALA A 123 -4.07 5.12 -18.84
C ALA A 123 -4.97 3.96 -18.37
N SER A 124 -4.99 2.86 -19.13
CA SER A 124 -5.66 1.62 -18.75
C SER A 124 -4.64 0.48 -18.69
N TYR A 125 -4.56 -0.18 -17.56
CA TYR A 125 -3.79 -1.40 -17.37
C TYR A 125 -4.63 -2.45 -16.63
N VAL A 126 -4.30 -3.71 -16.85
CA VAL A 126 -4.97 -4.85 -16.20
C VAL A 126 -4.14 -5.29 -14.99
N ILE A 127 -4.80 -5.75 -13.94
CA ILE A 127 -4.12 -6.35 -12.79
C ILE A 127 -4.29 -7.86 -12.90
N TYR A 128 -3.17 -8.58 -13.02
CA TYR A 128 -3.13 -10.03 -13.06
C TYR A 128 -3.17 -10.61 -11.65
N ASP A 129 -4.04 -11.59 -11.47
CA ASP A 129 -4.11 -12.36 -10.23
C ASP A 129 -3.08 -13.53 -10.23
N ASP A 130 -3.11 -14.34 -9.17
CA ASP A 130 -2.21 -15.49 -9.02
C ASP A 130 -2.39 -16.53 -10.15
N ALA A 131 -3.59 -16.70 -10.68
CA ALA A 131 -3.86 -17.64 -11.75
C ALA A 131 -3.28 -17.14 -13.07
N ASP A 132 -3.47 -15.86 -13.38
CA ASP A 132 -2.89 -15.18 -14.54
C ASP A 132 -1.36 -15.22 -14.49
N GLN A 133 -0.76 -14.92 -13.34
CA GLN A 133 0.70 -14.98 -13.14
C GLN A 133 1.24 -16.38 -13.44
N LYS A 134 0.61 -17.43 -12.87
CA LYS A 134 1.01 -18.82 -13.10
C LYS A 134 0.88 -19.22 -14.58
N GLN A 135 -0.13 -18.72 -15.28
CA GLN A 135 -0.32 -18.97 -16.69
C GLN A 135 0.80 -18.34 -17.53
N VAL A 136 1.18 -17.09 -17.23
CA VAL A 136 2.30 -16.42 -17.91
C VAL A 136 3.61 -17.13 -17.63
N ILE A 137 3.90 -17.48 -16.37
CA ILE A 137 5.12 -18.23 -16.00
C ILE A 137 5.18 -19.56 -16.73
N ARG A 138 4.09 -20.34 -16.74
CA ARG A 138 4.00 -21.62 -17.46
C ARG A 138 4.31 -21.45 -18.96
N SER A 139 3.78 -20.41 -19.56
CA SER A 139 4.02 -20.12 -20.98
C SER A 139 5.49 -19.75 -21.23
N VAL A 140 6.10 -18.95 -20.34
CA VAL A 140 7.53 -18.60 -20.45
C VAL A 140 8.41 -19.84 -20.29
N MET A 141 8.14 -20.69 -19.30
CA MET A 141 8.88 -21.93 -19.07
C MET A 141 8.78 -22.87 -20.27
N LYS A 142 7.60 -22.98 -20.90
CA LYS A 142 7.41 -23.76 -22.12
C LYS A 142 8.28 -23.25 -23.27
N ASP A 143 8.37 -21.95 -23.49
CA ASP A 143 9.20 -21.36 -24.54
C ASP A 143 10.69 -21.54 -24.28
N LEU A 144 11.08 -21.65 -23.00
CA LEU A 144 12.45 -21.97 -22.59
C LEU A 144 12.73 -23.48 -22.56
N MET A 145 11.75 -24.32 -22.96
CA MET A 145 11.84 -25.79 -22.91
C MET A 145 12.15 -26.35 -21.49
N LEU A 146 11.70 -25.63 -20.46
CA LEU A 146 11.85 -26.02 -19.08
C LEU A 146 10.67 -26.88 -18.61
N HIS A 147 10.95 -27.90 -17.82
CA HIS A 147 9.94 -28.80 -17.29
C HIS A 147 9.59 -28.46 -15.85
N GLU A 148 8.29 -28.53 -15.48
CA GLU A 148 7.81 -28.29 -14.11
C GLU A 148 8.39 -29.30 -13.08
N LYS A 149 8.95 -30.44 -13.53
CA LYS A 149 9.63 -31.42 -12.69
C LYS A 149 10.99 -30.91 -12.16
N ASP A 150 11.65 -30.05 -12.93
CA ASP A 150 12.97 -29.52 -12.59
C ASP A 150 12.84 -28.23 -11.78
N LEU A 151 11.85 -27.40 -12.11
CA LEU A 151 11.58 -26.15 -11.43
C LEU A 151 10.07 -25.89 -11.42
N SER A 152 9.44 -25.88 -10.24
CA SER A 152 7.99 -25.69 -10.14
C SER A 152 7.57 -24.24 -10.42
N ILE A 153 6.41 -24.06 -11.06
CA ILE A 153 5.82 -22.73 -11.29
C ILE A 153 5.65 -21.96 -9.98
N GLU A 154 5.28 -22.65 -8.90
CA GLU A 154 5.10 -22.01 -7.59
C GLU A 154 6.42 -21.47 -7.04
N THR A 155 7.50 -22.24 -7.14
CA THR A 155 8.84 -21.78 -6.74
C THR A 155 9.27 -20.55 -7.52
N VAL A 156 9.08 -20.55 -8.84
CA VAL A 156 9.40 -19.39 -9.70
C VAL A 156 8.59 -18.18 -9.27
N ARG A 157 7.28 -18.34 -9.10
CA ARG A 157 6.38 -17.27 -8.66
C ARG A 157 6.80 -16.68 -7.33
N GLU A 158 7.12 -17.54 -6.33
CA GLU A 158 7.60 -17.07 -5.03
C GLU A 158 8.92 -16.31 -5.11
N MET A 159 9.86 -16.78 -5.94
CA MET A 159 11.14 -16.09 -6.11
C MET A 159 10.96 -14.73 -6.77
N ILE A 160 10.10 -14.62 -7.80
CA ILE A 160 9.74 -13.33 -8.42
C ILE A 160 9.04 -12.42 -7.41
N SER A 161 8.07 -12.94 -6.64
CA SER A 161 7.36 -12.17 -5.62
C SER A 161 8.32 -11.60 -4.58
N ARG A 162 9.23 -12.43 -4.06
CA ARG A 162 10.27 -11.98 -3.10
C ARG A 162 11.20 -10.91 -3.69
N ALA A 163 11.57 -11.04 -4.97
CA ALA A 163 12.36 -10.02 -5.64
C ALA A 163 11.61 -8.69 -5.71
N LYS A 164 10.33 -8.72 -6.12
CA LYS A 164 9.47 -7.54 -6.17
C LYS A 164 9.22 -6.93 -4.79
N ASP A 165 9.02 -7.75 -3.76
CA ASP A 165 8.89 -7.29 -2.37
C ASP A 165 10.17 -6.57 -1.89
N GLY A 166 11.33 -7.01 -2.36
CA GLY A 166 12.62 -6.34 -2.16
C GLY A 166 12.88 -5.14 -3.09
N LEU A 167 11.91 -4.76 -3.92
CA LEU A 167 12.04 -3.71 -4.95
C LEU A 167 13.16 -4.03 -5.97
N VAL A 168 13.39 -5.30 -6.26
CA VAL A 168 14.37 -5.78 -7.26
C VAL A 168 13.62 -6.09 -8.55
N ASP A 169 13.82 -5.29 -9.58
CA ASP A 169 13.26 -5.53 -10.91
C ASP A 169 13.96 -6.68 -11.63
N ALA A 170 13.40 -7.11 -12.76
CA ALA A 170 13.89 -8.28 -13.49
C ALA A 170 15.32 -8.12 -13.99
N GLU A 171 15.71 -6.92 -14.42
CA GLU A 171 17.08 -6.66 -14.89
C GLU A 171 18.08 -6.64 -13.73
N SER A 172 17.74 -5.97 -12.64
CA SER A 172 18.54 -5.97 -11.41
C SER A 172 18.68 -7.39 -10.82
N TYR A 173 17.61 -8.19 -10.89
CA TYR A 173 17.65 -9.59 -10.46
C TYR A 173 18.61 -10.40 -11.32
N ARG A 174 18.58 -10.22 -12.64
CA ARG A 174 19.47 -10.88 -13.60
C ARG A 174 20.94 -10.51 -13.35
N ILE A 175 21.25 -9.24 -13.15
CA ILE A 175 22.62 -8.80 -12.84
C ILE A 175 23.11 -9.44 -11.53
N ASN A 176 22.27 -9.43 -10.49
CA ASN A 176 22.62 -10.01 -9.20
C ASN A 176 22.78 -11.54 -9.27
N SER A 177 22.01 -12.25 -10.12
CA SER A 177 22.14 -13.71 -10.28
C SER A 177 23.49 -14.12 -10.86
N CYS A 178 24.07 -13.30 -11.73
CA CYS A 178 25.40 -13.54 -12.29
C CYS A 178 26.54 -13.40 -11.26
N VAL A 179 26.31 -12.63 -10.18
CA VAL A 179 27.32 -12.42 -9.12
C VAL A 179 27.33 -13.56 -8.10
N TYR A 180 26.16 -14.11 -7.79
CA TYR A 180 25.99 -15.18 -6.80
C TYR A 180 25.76 -16.53 -7.52
N LYS A 181 26.87 -17.21 -7.87
CA LYS A 181 26.86 -18.45 -8.68
C LYS A 181 26.42 -19.72 -7.93
N ASP A 182 26.03 -19.63 -6.67
CA ASP A 182 25.80 -20.81 -5.82
C ASP A 182 24.41 -21.45 -5.99
N ASP A 183 23.55 -20.92 -6.84
CA ASP A 183 22.19 -21.46 -7.06
C ASP A 183 21.87 -21.54 -8.57
N ALA A 184 21.97 -22.74 -9.14
CA ALA A 184 21.66 -23.02 -10.55
C ALA A 184 20.23 -22.61 -10.95
N ASN A 185 19.29 -22.63 -10.01
CA ASN A 185 17.92 -22.21 -10.25
C ASN A 185 17.81 -20.69 -10.40
N ARG A 186 18.72 -19.93 -9.79
CA ARG A 186 18.67 -18.47 -9.76
C ARG A 186 18.89 -17.84 -11.13
N GLU A 187 19.80 -18.35 -11.92
CA GLU A 187 20.03 -17.89 -13.31
C GLU A 187 18.81 -18.22 -14.19
N THR A 188 18.27 -19.43 -14.04
CA THR A 188 17.07 -19.85 -14.77
C THR A 188 15.86 -18.97 -14.39
N VAL A 189 15.67 -18.70 -13.10
CA VAL A 189 14.60 -17.82 -12.63
C VAL A 189 14.81 -16.39 -13.12
N ALA A 190 16.06 -15.92 -13.22
CA ALA A 190 16.34 -14.59 -13.75
C ALA A 190 15.90 -14.44 -15.20
N GLU A 191 16.15 -15.44 -16.06
CA GLU A 191 15.69 -15.45 -17.44
C GLU A 191 14.14 -15.54 -17.51
N ILE A 192 13.54 -16.38 -16.66
CA ILE A 192 12.06 -16.47 -16.59
C ILE A 192 11.48 -15.13 -16.15
N TYR A 193 12.03 -14.49 -15.12
CA TYR A 193 11.54 -13.21 -14.60
C TYR A 193 11.61 -12.11 -15.65
N LEU A 194 12.73 -12.05 -16.41
CA LEU A 194 12.88 -11.07 -17.47
C LEU A 194 11.80 -11.23 -18.56
N ARG A 195 11.59 -12.46 -19.05
CA ARG A 195 10.54 -12.74 -20.06
C ARG A 195 9.13 -12.59 -19.51
N TYR A 196 8.92 -12.94 -18.25
CA TYR A 196 7.66 -12.73 -17.55
C TYR A 196 7.29 -11.24 -17.54
N GLN A 197 8.23 -10.38 -17.12
CA GLN A 197 7.99 -8.95 -17.07
C GLN A 197 7.75 -8.35 -18.47
N GLN A 198 8.52 -8.76 -19.47
CA GLN A 198 8.29 -8.35 -20.86
C GLN A 198 6.87 -8.70 -21.35
N ARG A 199 6.32 -9.84 -20.96
CA ARG A 199 4.95 -10.23 -21.33
C ARG A 199 3.91 -9.40 -20.60
N LEU A 200 4.11 -9.10 -19.33
CA LEU A 200 3.24 -8.21 -18.59
C LEU A 200 3.24 -6.82 -19.25
N ASP A 201 4.41 -6.27 -19.53
CA ASP A 201 4.54 -4.95 -20.16
C ASP A 201 3.87 -4.93 -21.56
N ALA A 202 4.06 -5.96 -22.38
CA ALA A 202 3.40 -6.09 -23.69
C ALA A 202 1.88 -6.22 -23.60
N ALA A 203 1.37 -6.83 -22.54
CA ALA A 203 -0.06 -6.95 -22.25
C ALA A 203 -0.65 -5.74 -21.54
N HIS A 204 0.15 -4.72 -21.23
CA HIS A 204 -0.23 -3.61 -20.35
C HIS A 204 -0.81 -4.12 -19.03
N ALA A 205 -0.18 -5.14 -18.46
CA ALA A 205 -0.59 -5.77 -17.22
C ALA A 205 0.42 -5.52 -16.09
N LEU A 206 -0.08 -5.47 -14.87
CA LEU A 206 0.71 -5.44 -13.64
C LEU A 206 0.27 -6.59 -12.74
N ASP A 207 1.20 -7.24 -12.07
CA ASP A 207 0.87 -8.12 -10.96
C ASP A 207 0.82 -7.35 -9.62
N PHE A 208 0.48 -8.04 -8.52
CA PHE A 208 0.39 -7.39 -7.21
C PHE A 208 1.72 -6.80 -6.74
N GLY A 209 2.86 -7.45 -7.02
CA GLY A 209 4.19 -6.92 -6.70
C GLY A 209 4.50 -5.65 -7.50
N ASP A 210 4.13 -5.61 -8.78
CA ASP A 210 4.30 -4.44 -9.64
C ASP A 210 3.56 -3.22 -9.11
N LEU A 211 2.38 -3.39 -8.49
CA LEU A 211 1.63 -2.25 -7.94
C LEU A 211 2.46 -1.47 -6.93
N ILE A 212 3.13 -2.18 -6.02
CA ILE A 212 3.98 -1.54 -5.01
C ILE A 212 5.26 -1.01 -5.65
N MET A 213 5.94 -1.82 -6.47
CA MET A 213 7.20 -1.44 -7.11
C MET A 213 7.06 -0.19 -7.98
N ARG A 214 6.04 -0.15 -8.87
CA ARG A 214 5.80 1.00 -9.77
C ARG A 214 5.40 2.25 -9.00
N ALA A 215 4.58 2.13 -7.93
CA ALA A 215 4.23 3.25 -7.08
C ALA A 215 5.44 3.82 -6.35
N VAL A 216 6.29 2.97 -5.76
CA VAL A 216 7.53 3.37 -5.10
C VAL A 216 8.51 3.97 -6.12
N GLY A 217 8.65 3.35 -7.30
CA GLY A 217 9.49 3.85 -8.38
C GLY A 217 9.09 5.26 -8.81
N ALA A 218 7.81 5.51 -9.07
CA ALA A 218 7.29 6.83 -9.44
C ALA A 218 7.57 7.89 -8.36
N LEU A 219 7.33 7.54 -7.08
CA LEU A 219 7.59 8.47 -5.97
C LEU A 219 9.09 8.72 -5.71
N ARG A 220 9.97 7.78 -6.09
CA ARG A 220 11.42 7.96 -5.97
C ARG A 220 12.02 8.76 -7.12
N SER A 221 11.48 8.61 -8.33
CA SER A 221 12.00 9.26 -9.53
C SER A 221 11.51 10.71 -9.72
N ASP A 222 10.36 11.07 -9.11
CA ASP A 222 9.75 12.40 -9.23
C ASP A 222 9.53 13.03 -7.85
N ASP A 223 10.43 13.97 -7.50
CA ASP A 223 10.36 14.72 -6.24
C ASP A 223 9.12 15.62 -6.14
N ALA A 224 8.64 16.16 -7.25
CA ALA A 224 7.46 17.02 -7.26
C ALA A 224 6.19 16.17 -6.99
N LEU A 225 6.10 15.02 -7.62
CA LEU A 225 5.07 14.03 -7.35
C LEU A 225 5.08 13.61 -5.87
N ARG A 226 6.26 13.25 -5.36
CA ARG A 226 6.41 12.83 -3.95
C ARG A 226 5.95 13.91 -2.99
N ARG A 227 6.36 15.18 -3.18
CA ARG A 227 5.93 16.31 -2.34
C ARG A 227 4.43 16.51 -2.42
N ARG A 228 3.84 16.54 -3.61
CA ARG A 228 2.40 16.69 -3.80
C ARG A 228 1.59 15.63 -3.04
N TRP A 229 2.04 14.38 -3.04
CA TRP A 229 1.38 13.31 -2.30
C TRP A 229 1.67 13.35 -0.80
N ALA A 230 2.86 13.74 -0.37
CA ALA A 230 3.18 13.96 1.04
C ALA A 230 2.36 15.10 1.64
N ASP A 231 2.21 16.21 0.92
CA ASP A 231 1.43 17.38 1.36
C ASP A 231 -0.09 17.11 1.38
N ARG A 232 -0.53 16.11 0.64
CA ARG A 232 -1.94 15.72 0.61
C ARG A 232 -2.40 15.10 1.92
N PHE A 233 -1.57 14.31 2.56
CA PHE A 233 -1.91 13.59 3.78
C PHE A 233 -1.21 14.18 5.00
N ARG A 234 -1.89 14.14 6.14
CA ARG A 234 -1.42 14.71 7.39
C ARG A 234 -1.32 13.64 8.48
#